data_200ee80707e158debc674bfcc301b170
#
_entry.id   200ee80707e158debc674bfcc301b170
#
_cell.length_a   1.000
_cell.length_b   1.000
_cell.length_c   1.000
_cell.angle_alpha   90.00
_cell.angle_beta   90.00
_cell.angle_gamma   90.00
#
_symmetry.space_group_name_H-M   'P 1'
#
loop_
_entity.id
_entity.type
_entity.pdbx_description
1 polymer ?
#
loop_
_entity_poly.entity_id
_entity_poly.type
_entity_poly.pdbx_seq_one_letter_code
_entity_poly.pdbx_strand_id
1 'polypeptide(L)'
;VWDILSHVFDKTGDKFVFVMDEWDAVFHMSFITERDRENFLLFLKLLLKGKSYVELAYMTGVLPIAKYSDGSELNMFLEYNMATRVRFSEYFGFSDEEVDVLYDRYLKNTKKPQITRESLREWYDGYHTASGERLYNPRSVVCALTDNQLSNYWVSSGKYDSVFTYIRYNVDQIQNDL
;
A
#
# COMPACT_ATOMS: atom_id res chain seq x y z
N VAL A 1 9.61 4.16 25.00
CA VAL A 1 10.11 4.48 23.65
C VAL A 1 10.16 5.99 23.45
N TRP A 2 9.04 6.71 23.56
CA TRP A 2 8.96 8.16 23.31
C TRP A 2 9.86 9.00 24.20
N ASP A 3 10.08 8.63 25.49
CA ASP A 3 10.99 9.35 26.39
C ASP A 3 12.45 9.28 25.90
N ILE A 4 12.86 8.15 25.35
CA ILE A 4 14.19 7.97 24.77
C ILE A 4 14.34 8.86 23.52
N LEU A 5 13.33 8.86 22.63
CA LEU A 5 13.35 9.69 21.42
C LEU A 5 13.38 11.18 21.76
N SER A 6 12.59 11.62 22.75
CA SER A 6 12.63 12.99 23.26
C SER A 6 14.00 13.34 23.83
N HIS A 7 14.59 12.44 24.63
CA HIS A 7 15.93 12.67 25.22
C HIS A 7 17.02 12.78 24.13
N VAL A 8 16.98 11.95 23.10
CA VAL A 8 17.93 12.05 21.97
C VAL A 8 17.76 13.40 21.28
N PHE A 9 16.52 13.77 20.92
CA PHE A 9 16.24 15.07 20.32
C PHE A 9 16.72 16.25 21.17
N ASP A 10 16.45 16.22 22.48
CA ASP A 10 16.88 17.26 23.39
C ASP A 10 18.42 17.42 23.49
N LYS A 11 19.15 16.31 23.25
CA LYS A 11 20.62 16.30 23.30
C LYS A 11 21.28 16.65 21.98
N THR A 12 20.69 16.22 20.85
CA THR A 12 21.33 16.33 19.53
C THR A 12 20.69 17.39 18.64
N GLY A 13 19.40 17.68 18.84
CA GLY A 13 18.58 18.45 17.92
C GLY A 13 18.11 17.66 16.69
N ASP A 14 18.53 16.39 16.57
CA ASP A 14 18.19 15.56 15.43
C ASP A 14 16.75 15.03 15.55
N LYS A 15 16.01 15.11 14.45
CA LYS A 15 14.66 14.59 14.36
C LYS A 15 14.64 13.23 13.66
N PHE A 16 13.57 12.48 13.87
CA PHE A 16 13.38 11.14 13.34
C PHE A 16 12.41 11.13 12.19
N VAL A 17 12.72 10.33 11.17
CA VAL A 17 11.81 9.91 10.11
C VAL A 17 11.33 8.51 10.44
N PHE A 18 10.00 8.34 10.54
CA PHE A 18 9.35 7.05 10.78
C PHE A 18 8.80 6.53 9.47
N VAL A 19 9.22 5.32 9.09
CA VAL A 19 8.69 4.60 7.94
C VAL A 19 8.10 3.30 8.45
N MET A 20 6.78 3.11 8.26
CA MET A 20 6.04 1.92 8.70
C MET A 20 5.34 1.31 7.49
N ASP A 21 5.74 0.09 7.17
CA ASP A 21 5.08 -0.69 6.13
C ASP A 21 4.02 -1.59 6.76
N GLU A 22 2.87 -1.76 6.08
CA GLU A 22 1.73 -2.55 6.56
C GLU A 22 1.31 -2.17 8.00
N TRP A 23 1.19 -0.87 8.29
CA TRP A 23 0.83 -0.38 9.63
C TRP A 23 -0.45 -1.03 10.18
N ASP A 24 -1.35 -1.43 9.30
CA ASP A 24 -2.64 -2.04 9.61
C ASP A 24 -2.60 -3.56 9.77
N ALA A 25 -1.42 -4.20 9.65
CA ALA A 25 -1.26 -5.65 9.80
C ALA A 25 -1.83 -6.20 11.12
N VAL A 26 -1.74 -5.42 12.20
CA VAL A 26 -2.30 -5.76 13.52
C VAL A 26 -3.80 -6.04 13.45
N PHE A 27 -4.55 -5.31 12.61
CA PHE A 27 -6.01 -5.44 12.50
C PHE A 27 -6.45 -6.72 11.77
N HIS A 28 -5.53 -7.36 11.06
CA HIS A 28 -5.77 -8.60 10.30
C HIS A 28 -5.38 -9.87 11.06
N MET A 29 -4.85 -9.74 12.27
CA MET A 29 -4.44 -10.88 13.08
C MET A 29 -5.60 -11.40 13.94
N SER A 30 -5.96 -12.67 13.78
CA SER A 30 -7.12 -13.27 14.44
C SER A 30 -7.02 -13.37 15.97
N PHE A 31 -5.80 -13.32 16.52
CA PHE A 31 -5.56 -13.38 17.97
C PHE A 31 -5.54 -12.01 18.65
N ILE A 32 -5.62 -10.91 17.90
CA ILE A 32 -5.65 -9.54 18.41
C ILE A 32 -7.07 -9.19 18.87
N THR A 33 -7.19 -8.73 20.09
CA THR A 33 -8.45 -8.26 20.66
C THR A 33 -8.73 -6.80 20.29
N GLU A 34 -9.98 -6.33 20.46
CA GLU A 34 -10.32 -4.93 20.25
C GLU A 34 -9.50 -4.01 21.15
N ARG A 35 -9.28 -4.39 22.40
CA ARG A 35 -8.43 -3.64 23.32
C ARG A 35 -6.97 -3.53 22.84
N ASP A 36 -6.43 -4.56 22.19
CA ASP A 36 -5.08 -4.50 21.61
C ASP A 36 -5.03 -3.50 20.45
N ARG A 37 -6.09 -3.45 19.63
CA ARG A 37 -6.22 -2.47 18.53
C ARG A 37 -6.26 -1.05 19.06
N GLU A 38 -7.09 -0.78 20.07
CA GLU A 38 -7.16 0.52 20.75
C GLU A 38 -5.80 0.92 21.34
N ASN A 39 -5.13 0.00 22.00
CA ASN A 39 -3.80 0.23 22.56
C ASN A 39 -2.75 0.53 21.47
N PHE A 40 -2.83 -0.13 20.33
CA PHE A 40 -1.93 0.12 19.21
C PHE A 40 -2.16 1.51 18.60
N LEU A 41 -3.41 1.91 18.39
CA LEU A 41 -3.75 3.26 17.92
C LEU A 41 -3.28 4.33 18.92
N LEU A 42 -3.50 4.10 20.20
CA LEU A 42 -3.00 4.98 21.26
C LEU A 42 -1.46 5.07 21.26
N PHE A 43 -0.79 3.92 21.06
CA PHE A 43 0.68 3.90 20.94
C PHE A 43 1.16 4.76 19.76
N LEU A 44 0.57 4.62 18.57
CA LEU A 44 0.92 5.44 17.40
C LEU A 44 0.66 6.93 17.65
N LYS A 45 -0.46 7.26 18.28
CA LYS A 45 -0.77 8.63 18.68
C LYS A 45 0.31 9.22 19.61
N LEU A 46 0.67 8.48 20.66
CA LEU A 46 1.67 8.92 21.65
C LEU A 46 3.08 8.99 21.06
N LEU A 47 3.38 8.14 20.08
CA LEU A 47 4.67 8.13 19.40
C LEU A 47 4.83 9.31 18.43
N LEU A 48 3.78 9.70 17.71
CA LEU A 48 3.90 10.56 16.54
C LEU A 48 3.24 11.93 16.71
N LYS A 49 2.07 11.98 17.37
CA LYS A 49 1.24 13.18 17.33
C LYS A 49 1.81 14.30 18.20
N GLY A 50 2.12 15.44 17.57
CA GLY A 50 2.59 16.64 18.26
C GLY A 50 3.96 16.49 18.93
N LYS A 51 4.81 15.58 18.44
CA LYS A 51 6.14 15.34 18.99
C LYS A 51 7.19 16.17 18.26
N SER A 52 8.01 16.90 19.01
CA SER A 52 9.09 17.73 18.47
C SER A 52 10.19 16.92 17.75
N TYR A 53 10.40 15.69 18.18
CA TYR A 53 11.37 14.77 17.57
C TYR A 53 10.92 14.14 16.23
N VAL A 54 9.67 14.31 15.82
CA VAL A 54 9.18 13.78 14.55
C VAL A 54 9.41 14.79 13.45
N GLU A 55 10.19 14.40 12.43
CA GLU A 55 10.33 15.17 11.19
C GLU A 55 9.28 14.75 10.17
N LEU A 56 9.12 13.43 9.97
CA LEU A 56 8.17 12.82 9.04
C LEU A 56 7.71 11.47 9.59
N ALA A 57 6.46 11.15 9.40
CA ALA A 57 5.95 9.80 9.53
C ALA A 57 5.28 9.39 8.20
N TYR A 58 5.78 8.30 7.60
CA TYR A 58 5.24 7.70 6.38
C TYR A 58 4.76 6.29 6.69
N MET A 59 3.50 6.01 6.37
CA MET A 59 2.90 4.69 6.62
C MET A 59 2.26 4.17 5.35
N THR A 60 2.44 2.87 5.09
CA THR A 60 1.70 2.14 4.07
C THR A 60 0.76 1.14 4.70
N GLY A 61 -0.37 0.85 4.05
CA GLY A 61 -1.36 -0.12 4.51
C GLY A 61 -2.40 -0.41 3.44
N VAL A 62 -3.23 -1.40 3.70
CA VAL A 62 -4.27 -1.85 2.76
C VAL A 62 -5.55 -1.02 2.91
N LEU A 63 -5.92 -0.69 4.14
CA LEU A 63 -7.17 0.03 4.42
C LEU A 63 -6.92 1.46 4.92
N PRO A 64 -7.88 2.36 4.62
CA PRO A 64 -7.83 3.73 5.11
C PRO A 64 -7.77 3.82 6.64
N ILE A 65 -7.00 4.76 7.18
CA ILE A 65 -6.89 5.02 8.62
C ILE A 65 -8.28 5.26 9.24
N ALA A 66 -9.16 5.95 8.53
CA ALA A 66 -10.52 6.25 8.99
C ALA A 66 -11.39 5.02 9.28
N LYS A 67 -11.00 3.84 8.77
CA LYS A 67 -11.70 2.58 9.07
C LYS A 67 -11.36 2.00 10.45
N TYR A 68 -10.23 2.40 11.03
CA TYR A 68 -9.72 1.84 12.28
C TYR A 68 -9.71 2.83 13.45
N SER A 69 -9.86 4.12 13.17
CA SER A 69 -9.90 5.14 14.21
C SER A 69 -11.16 5.98 14.10
N ASP A 70 -11.80 6.26 15.23
CA ASP A 70 -12.97 7.14 15.33
C ASP A 70 -12.62 8.64 15.06
N GLY A 71 -11.54 8.87 14.30
CA GLY A 71 -11.16 10.15 13.75
C GLY A 71 -10.27 11.04 14.61
N SER A 72 -9.96 10.68 15.86
CA SER A 72 -9.18 11.55 16.74
C SER A 72 -7.73 11.11 16.97
N GLU A 73 -7.43 9.82 16.84
CA GLU A 73 -6.12 9.26 17.18
C GLU A 73 -5.06 9.60 16.12
N LEU A 74 -5.37 9.36 14.86
CA LEU A 74 -4.43 9.47 13.73
C LEU A 74 -4.82 10.54 12.70
N ASN A 75 -5.60 11.55 13.10
CA ASN A 75 -6.02 12.63 12.21
C ASN A 75 -4.91 13.58 11.74
N MET A 76 -3.65 13.36 12.18
CA MET A 76 -2.50 14.10 11.70
C MET A 76 -1.95 13.58 10.36
N PHE A 77 -2.41 12.41 9.89
CA PHE A 77 -1.99 11.87 8.61
C PHE A 77 -2.82 12.41 7.46
N LEU A 78 -2.15 12.66 6.34
CA LEU A 78 -2.78 12.92 5.05
C LEU A 78 -2.70 11.63 4.23
N GLU A 79 -3.87 11.08 3.90
CA GLU A 79 -3.96 9.82 3.17
C GLU A 79 -3.91 10.05 1.66
N TYR A 80 -3.15 9.19 0.99
CA TYR A 80 -3.07 9.12 -0.47
C TYR A 80 -3.39 7.69 -0.92
N ASN A 81 -4.21 7.57 -1.96
CA ASN A 81 -4.49 6.32 -2.64
C ASN A 81 -4.65 6.58 -4.14
N MET A 82 -4.54 5.55 -4.97
CA MET A 82 -4.57 5.73 -6.41
C MET A 82 -5.95 6.14 -6.94
N ALA A 83 -7.03 5.78 -6.24
CA ALA A 83 -8.41 5.93 -6.76
C ALA A 83 -9.01 7.31 -6.53
N THR A 84 -8.64 8.01 -5.44
CA THR A 84 -9.33 9.24 -5.02
C THR A 84 -8.48 10.49 -5.08
N ARG A 85 -7.16 10.36 -5.20
CA ARG A 85 -6.24 11.51 -5.27
C ARG A 85 -5.29 11.40 -6.45
N VAL A 86 -5.26 12.46 -7.26
CA VAL A 86 -4.34 12.55 -8.41
C VAL A 86 -2.89 12.61 -7.96
N ARG A 87 -2.60 13.39 -6.89
CA ARG A 87 -1.24 13.52 -6.38
C ARG A 87 -0.69 12.18 -5.92
N PHE A 88 0.44 11.77 -6.46
CA PHE A 88 1.14 10.51 -6.19
C PHE A 88 0.46 9.25 -6.71
N SER A 89 -0.63 9.36 -7.48
CA SER A 89 -1.33 8.18 -8.02
C SER A 89 -0.44 7.32 -8.92
N GLU A 90 0.52 7.92 -9.60
CA GLU A 90 1.49 7.27 -10.48
C GLU A 90 2.44 6.29 -9.78
N TYR A 91 2.60 6.41 -8.45
CA TYR A 91 3.50 5.53 -7.68
C TYR A 91 2.84 4.24 -7.18
N PHE A 92 1.56 4.02 -7.46
CA PHE A 92 0.84 2.82 -6.98
C PHE A 92 0.91 1.63 -7.95
N GLY A 93 1.53 1.80 -9.11
CA GLY A 93 1.68 0.75 -10.12
C GLY A 93 2.68 1.16 -11.19
N PHE A 94 2.87 0.31 -12.20
CA PHE A 94 3.66 0.66 -13.36
C PHE A 94 2.79 1.33 -14.43
N SER A 95 3.30 2.40 -15.02
CA SER A 95 2.71 3.01 -16.22
C SER A 95 2.95 2.16 -17.48
N ASP A 96 2.28 2.51 -18.59
CA ASP A 96 2.53 1.87 -19.88
C ASP A 96 3.99 2.01 -20.31
N GLU A 97 4.58 3.19 -20.13
CA GLU A 97 5.97 3.48 -20.50
C GLU A 97 6.97 2.67 -19.66
N GLU A 98 6.71 2.51 -18.37
CA GLU A 98 7.56 1.68 -17.50
C GLU A 98 7.47 0.20 -17.88
N VAL A 99 6.28 -0.28 -18.24
CA VAL A 99 6.10 -1.66 -18.73
C VAL A 99 6.78 -1.84 -20.08
N ASP A 100 6.76 -0.85 -20.97
CA ASP A 100 7.49 -0.88 -22.26
C ASP A 100 9.00 -1.06 -22.02
N VAL A 101 9.58 -0.30 -21.09
CA VAL A 101 11.00 -0.44 -20.72
C VAL A 101 11.32 -1.83 -20.18
N LEU A 102 10.46 -2.38 -19.34
CA LEU A 102 10.63 -3.73 -18.79
C LEU A 102 10.49 -4.80 -19.88
N TYR A 103 9.55 -4.64 -20.78
CA TYR A 103 9.32 -5.54 -21.91
C TYR A 103 10.50 -5.55 -22.89
N ASP A 104 11.05 -4.38 -23.20
CA ASP A 104 12.26 -4.28 -24.03
C ASP A 104 13.46 -5.02 -23.40
N ARG A 105 13.63 -4.94 -22.08
CA ARG A 105 14.65 -5.69 -21.36
C ARG A 105 14.40 -7.20 -21.41
N TYR A 106 13.16 -7.61 -21.28
CA TYR A 106 12.74 -9.01 -21.39
C TYR A 106 13.09 -9.55 -22.77
N LEU A 107 12.76 -8.87 -23.87
CA LEU A 107 13.08 -9.28 -25.24
C LEU A 107 14.58 -9.42 -25.48
N LYS A 108 15.40 -8.53 -24.90
CA LYS A 108 16.86 -8.58 -25.01
C LYS A 108 17.50 -9.76 -24.27
N ASN A 109 16.90 -10.17 -23.16
CA ASN A 109 17.49 -11.17 -22.27
C ASN A 109 16.89 -12.58 -22.43
N THR A 110 15.75 -12.71 -23.12
CA THR A 110 15.04 -13.99 -23.24
C THR A 110 15.24 -14.60 -24.64
N LYS A 111 15.83 -15.80 -24.70
CA LYS A 111 16.12 -16.47 -25.99
C LYS A 111 14.87 -16.85 -26.78
N LYS A 112 13.78 -17.15 -26.11
CA LYS A 112 12.50 -17.56 -26.71
C LYS A 112 11.35 -16.87 -25.99
N PRO A 113 11.07 -15.58 -26.25
CA PRO A 113 9.97 -14.86 -25.64
C PRO A 113 8.63 -15.51 -25.96
N GLN A 114 7.80 -15.75 -24.93
CA GLN A 114 6.46 -16.31 -25.06
C GLN A 114 5.36 -15.30 -24.75
N ILE A 115 5.75 -14.17 -24.16
CA ILE A 115 4.84 -13.10 -23.75
C ILE A 115 4.88 -11.98 -24.78
N THR A 116 3.72 -11.51 -25.21
CA THR A 116 3.60 -10.29 -26.02
C THR A 116 3.27 -9.09 -25.12
N ARG A 117 3.55 -7.88 -25.61
CA ARG A 117 3.21 -6.65 -24.89
C ARG A 117 1.69 -6.51 -24.69
N GLU A 118 0.90 -6.93 -25.70
CA GLU A 118 -0.55 -6.94 -25.66
C GLU A 118 -1.06 -7.89 -24.57
N SER A 119 -0.47 -9.09 -24.45
CA SER A 119 -0.87 -10.05 -23.43
C SER A 119 -0.56 -9.57 -21.99
N LEU A 120 0.51 -8.81 -21.78
CA LEU A 120 0.75 -8.16 -20.51
C LEU A 120 -0.36 -7.15 -20.16
N ARG A 121 -0.81 -6.41 -21.16
CA ARG A 121 -1.92 -5.47 -21.01
C ARG A 121 -3.21 -6.15 -20.66
N GLU A 122 -3.58 -7.17 -21.40
CA GLU A 122 -4.82 -7.93 -21.17
C GLU A 122 -4.87 -8.58 -19.79
N TRP A 123 -3.71 -9.03 -19.28
CA TRP A 123 -3.64 -9.75 -18.03
C TRP A 123 -3.45 -8.87 -16.80
N TYR A 124 -2.71 -7.77 -16.91
CA TYR A 124 -2.21 -7.04 -15.73
C TYR A 124 -2.54 -5.55 -15.70
N ASP A 125 -3.18 -5.01 -16.74
CA ASP A 125 -3.71 -3.66 -16.78
C ASP A 125 -5.11 -3.63 -16.16
N GLY A 126 -5.18 -3.56 -14.84
CA GLY A 126 -6.46 -3.65 -14.11
C GLY A 126 -6.76 -2.49 -13.19
N TYR A 127 -5.84 -1.54 -13.02
CA TYR A 127 -6.02 -0.41 -12.13
C TYR A 127 -6.15 0.90 -12.89
N HIS A 128 -6.98 1.80 -12.36
CA HIS A 128 -7.11 3.16 -12.87
C HIS A 128 -6.83 4.16 -11.77
N THR A 129 -6.07 5.20 -12.11
CA THR A 129 -5.83 6.32 -11.20
C THR A 129 -7.02 7.26 -11.16
N ALA A 130 -7.01 8.17 -10.19
CA ALA A 130 -8.02 9.25 -10.11
C ALA A 130 -8.02 10.17 -11.35
N SER A 131 -6.91 10.23 -12.11
CA SER A 131 -6.81 10.94 -13.40
C SER A 131 -7.30 10.12 -14.59
N GLY A 132 -7.65 8.84 -14.40
CA GLY A 132 -8.07 7.93 -15.46
C GLY A 132 -6.92 7.22 -16.17
N GLU A 133 -5.68 7.41 -15.74
CA GLU A 133 -4.53 6.70 -16.26
C GLU A 133 -4.56 5.24 -15.82
N ARG A 134 -4.02 4.36 -16.66
CA ARG A 134 -3.94 2.93 -16.38
C ARG A 134 -2.65 2.58 -15.67
N LEU A 135 -2.74 1.69 -14.70
CA LEU A 135 -1.60 1.15 -14.00
C LEU A 135 -1.63 -0.37 -13.99
N TYR A 136 -0.46 -0.95 -14.16
CA TYR A 136 -0.24 -2.38 -14.07
C TYR A 136 0.16 -2.78 -12.66
N ASN A 137 -0.23 -3.99 -12.26
CA ASN A 137 0.28 -4.58 -11.03
C ASN A 137 1.78 -4.90 -11.18
N PRO A 138 2.68 -4.22 -10.42
CA PRO A 138 4.13 -4.36 -10.61
C PRO A 138 4.63 -5.79 -10.40
N ARG A 139 4.15 -6.45 -9.35
CA ARG A 139 4.54 -7.83 -9.03
C ARG A 139 4.16 -8.79 -10.15
N SER A 140 2.95 -8.67 -10.65
CA SER A 140 2.45 -9.56 -11.71
C SER A 140 3.24 -9.40 -13.00
N VAL A 141 3.53 -8.16 -13.40
CA VAL A 141 4.35 -7.87 -14.59
C VAL A 141 5.76 -8.45 -14.42
N VAL A 142 6.42 -8.18 -13.29
CA VAL A 142 7.80 -8.67 -13.05
C VAL A 142 7.84 -10.19 -13.01
N CYS A 143 6.93 -10.85 -12.31
CA CYS A 143 6.86 -12.31 -12.27
C CYS A 143 6.63 -12.91 -13.66
N ALA A 144 5.67 -12.39 -14.41
CA ALA A 144 5.38 -12.88 -15.76
C ALA A 144 6.60 -12.81 -16.68
N LEU A 145 7.26 -11.67 -16.72
CA LEU A 145 8.47 -11.48 -17.54
C LEU A 145 9.64 -12.34 -17.08
N THR A 146 9.78 -12.56 -15.77
CA THR A 146 10.85 -13.40 -15.20
C THR A 146 10.62 -14.88 -15.52
N ASP A 147 9.38 -15.35 -15.33
CA ASP A 147 9.00 -16.75 -15.56
C ASP A 147 8.76 -17.05 -17.04
N ASN A 148 8.72 -16.03 -17.90
CA ASN A 148 8.36 -16.13 -19.31
C ASN A 148 7.00 -16.80 -19.51
N GLN A 149 6.03 -16.51 -18.61
CA GLN A 149 4.71 -17.13 -18.58
C GLN A 149 3.68 -16.16 -18.00
N LEU A 150 2.46 -16.13 -18.56
CA LEU A 150 1.32 -15.44 -17.98
C LEU A 150 0.66 -16.31 -16.92
N SER A 151 0.35 -15.74 -15.74
CA SER A 151 -0.34 -16.45 -14.66
C SER A 151 -1.00 -15.44 -13.68
N ASN A 152 -1.85 -15.94 -12.81
CA ASN A 152 -2.53 -15.17 -11.75
C ASN A 152 -1.60 -14.87 -10.57
N TYR A 153 -0.53 -14.11 -10.80
CA TYR A 153 0.46 -13.79 -9.76
C TYR A 153 -0.09 -12.94 -8.60
N TRP A 154 -1.16 -12.19 -8.82
CA TRP A 154 -1.82 -11.38 -7.78
C TRP A 154 -2.48 -12.23 -6.68
N VAL A 155 -2.91 -13.45 -7.00
CA VAL A 155 -3.57 -14.36 -6.03
C VAL A 155 -2.57 -14.89 -5.00
N SER A 156 -1.30 -15.00 -5.34
CA SER A 156 -0.25 -15.54 -4.46
C SER A 156 0.34 -14.51 -3.48
N SER A 157 0.03 -13.23 -3.64
CA SER A 157 0.64 -12.15 -2.85
C SER A 157 -0.23 -11.58 -1.73
N GLY A 158 -1.53 -11.86 -1.74
CA GLY A 158 -2.46 -11.36 -0.72
C GLY A 158 -2.98 -12.47 0.18
N LYS A 159 -3.05 -12.25 1.47
CA LYS A 159 -3.91 -13.06 2.32
C LYS A 159 -5.36 -12.76 1.90
N TYR A 160 -6.12 -13.78 1.54
CA TYR A 160 -7.56 -13.65 1.25
C TYR A 160 -8.33 -12.93 2.38
N ASP A 161 -7.81 -12.99 3.60
CA ASP A 161 -8.36 -12.33 4.78
C ASP A 161 -8.47 -10.80 4.62
N SER A 162 -7.53 -10.15 3.93
CA SER A 162 -7.56 -8.70 3.70
C SER A 162 -8.69 -8.31 2.74
N VAL A 163 -8.86 -9.07 1.66
CA VAL A 163 -9.95 -8.85 0.68
C VAL A 163 -11.30 -9.17 1.33
N PHE A 164 -11.39 -10.25 2.10
CA PHE A 164 -12.59 -10.61 2.83
C PHE A 164 -12.97 -9.55 3.87
N THR A 165 -12.00 -9.01 4.57
CA THR A 165 -12.18 -7.92 5.52
C THR A 165 -12.68 -6.66 4.81
N TYR A 166 -12.09 -6.32 3.67
CA TYR A 166 -12.54 -5.17 2.87
C TYR A 166 -14.00 -5.34 2.38
N ILE A 167 -14.34 -6.50 1.84
CA ILE A 167 -15.71 -6.81 1.39
C ILE A 167 -16.66 -6.72 2.58
N ARG A 168 -16.33 -7.34 3.72
CA ARG A 168 -17.18 -7.34 4.91
C ARG A 168 -17.50 -5.93 5.43
N TYR A 169 -16.53 -5.03 5.40
CA TYR A 169 -16.72 -3.64 5.86
C TYR A 169 -17.40 -2.73 4.81
N ASN A 170 -17.49 -3.15 3.56
CA ASN A 170 -18.07 -2.36 2.48
C ASN A 170 -19.27 -3.05 1.79
N VAL A 171 -19.86 -4.07 2.41
CA VAL A 171 -20.99 -4.83 1.82
C VAL A 171 -22.13 -3.92 1.40
N ASP A 172 -22.49 -2.94 2.24
CA ASP A 172 -23.58 -2.02 1.96
C ASP A 172 -23.29 -1.07 0.78
N GLN A 173 -22.02 -0.70 0.57
CA GLN A 173 -21.61 0.09 -0.60
C GLN A 173 -21.59 -0.75 -1.87
N ILE A 174 -21.05 -1.96 -1.80
CA ILE A 174 -20.97 -2.88 -2.94
C ILE A 174 -22.37 -3.31 -3.41
N GLN A 175 -23.33 -3.47 -2.50
CA GLN A 175 -24.72 -3.78 -2.85
C GLN A 175 -25.45 -2.64 -3.55
N ASN A 176 -25.04 -1.40 -3.32
CA ASN A 176 -25.62 -0.24 -3.97
C ASN A 176 -25.01 0.07 -5.35
N ASP A 177 -23.85 -0.51 -5.66
CA ASP A 177 -23.13 -0.34 -6.93
C ASP A 177 -23.38 -1.50 -7.92
N LEU A 178 -24.14 -2.53 -7.51
CA LEU A 178 -24.62 -3.67 -8.34
C LEU A 178 -26.08 -3.49 -8.76
#